data_42cea7f7fa79646cf1118ef4a15c7d0d
#
_entry.id   42cea7f7fa79646cf1118ef4a15c7d0d
#
_cell.length_a   1.000
_cell.length_b   1.000
_cell.length_c   1.000
_cell.angle_alpha   90.00
_cell.angle_beta   90.00
_cell.angle_gamma   90.00
#
_symmetry.space_group_name_H-M   'P 1'
#
loop_
_entity.id
_entity.type
_entity.pdbx_description
1 polymer ?
#
loop_
_entity_poly.entity_id
_entity_poly.type
_entity_poly.pdbx_seq_one_letter_code
_entity_poly.pdbx_strand_id
1 'polypeptide(L)'
;MMKRILLLLLTAATIFCSCSKQSSKKLNGEYHYRIGGAVTTQTTDGKNTEYEILIEYQFGTMKIISTDSKNKTLYISMSSAMKGTFSNFTATEKDGVITFKDAEIQVSTRLPGETSSGTMSKNTTKICVDGVGKRYGDELLFDLTAKGIITTKYPDPEKGIDVITDLKVISSSIKCEASKND
;
A
#
# COMPACT_ATOMS: atom_id res chain seq x y z
N MET A 1 -20.65 -48.14 -24.15
CA MET A 1 -20.92 -46.68 -23.91
C MET A 1 -20.17 -46.13 -22.68
N MET A 2 -19.98 -46.84 -21.60
CA MET A 2 -19.31 -46.36 -20.36
C MET A 2 -17.80 -45.95 -20.51
N LYS A 3 -17.02 -46.61 -21.38
CA LYS A 3 -15.58 -46.29 -21.54
C LYS A 3 -15.27 -44.92 -22.15
N ARG A 4 -16.21 -44.38 -22.96
CA ARG A 4 -16.01 -43.06 -23.61
C ARG A 4 -16.32 -41.88 -22.66
N ILE A 5 -17.20 -42.10 -21.67
CA ILE A 5 -17.57 -41.07 -20.67
C ILE A 5 -16.43 -40.91 -19.65
N LEU A 6 -15.72 -41.99 -19.31
CA LEU A 6 -14.61 -41.95 -18.37
C LEU A 6 -13.39 -41.17 -18.91
N LEU A 7 -13.17 -41.24 -20.25
CA LEU A 7 -12.07 -40.51 -20.89
C LEU A 7 -12.34 -39.01 -20.95
N LEU A 8 -13.60 -38.59 -21.11
CA LEU A 8 -14.00 -37.18 -21.11
C LEU A 8 -13.94 -36.54 -19.74
N LEU A 9 -14.16 -37.29 -18.66
CA LEU A 9 -14.01 -36.81 -17.29
C LEU A 9 -12.55 -36.65 -16.88
N LEU A 10 -11.63 -37.47 -17.42
CA LEU A 10 -10.20 -37.33 -17.14
C LEU A 10 -9.57 -36.12 -17.83
N THR A 11 -10.07 -35.75 -19.02
CA THR A 11 -9.57 -34.56 -19.74
C THR A 11 -10.10 -33.24 -19.16
N ALA A 12 -11.26 -33.24 -18.52
CA ALA A 12 -11.78 -32.05 -17.84
C ALA A 12 -11.03 -31.72 -16.54
N ALA A 13 -10.47 -32.73 -15.85
CA ALA A 13 -9.73 -32.55 -14.60
C ALA A 13 -8.32 -31.93 -14.81
N THR A 14 -7.75 -32.03 -16.02
CA THR A 14 -6.41 -31.50 -16.30
C THR A 14 -6.40 -30.04 -16.70
N ILE A 15 -7.55 -29.43 -17.02
CA ILE A 15 -7.64 -28.03 -17.45
C ILE A 15 -7.67 -27.07 -16.24
N PHE A 16 -8.02 -27.55 -15.04
CA PHE A 16 -8.05 -26.69 -13.83
C PHE A 16 -6.74 -26.62 -13.05
N CYS A 17 -5.70 -27.35 -13.44
CA CYS A 17 -4.41 -27.37 -12.73
C CYS A 17 -3.32 -26.50 -13.35
N SER A 18 -3.65 -25.66 -14.32
CA SER A 18 -2.72 -24.63 -14.82
C SER A 18 -2.89 -23.30 -14.05
N CYS A 19 -3.08 -23.36 -12.75
CA CYS A 19 -2.75 -22.24 -11.89
C CYS A 19 -1.23 -22.09 -11.98
N SER A 20 -0.76 -21.32 -12.95
CA SER A 20 0.65 -21.02 -13.13
C SER A 20 1.20 -20.55 -11.78
N LYS A 21 2.09 -21.33 -11.17
CA LYS A 21 2.92 -20.86 -10.05
C LYS A 21 3.69 -19.64 -10.55
N GLN A 22 3.10 -18.48 -10.37
CA GLN A 22 3.74 -17.22 -10.72
C GLN A 22 4.97 -17.11 -9.83
N SER A 23 6.14 -17.31 -10.40
CA SER A 23 7.41 -17.24 -9.69
C SER A 23 7.63 -15.83 -9.17
N SER A 24 8.12 -15.69 -7.94
CA SER A 24 8.53 -14.40 -7.35
C SER A 24 9.53 -13.63 -8.23
N LYS A 25 10.31 -14.33 -9.05
CA LYS A 25 11.18 -13.71 -10.06
C LYS A 25 10.43 -12.87 -11.09
N LYS A 26 9.17 -13.18 -11.38
CA LYS A 26 8.33 -12.38 -12.29
C LYS A 26 7.90 -11.05 -11.67
N LEU A 27 8.02 -10.89 -10.35
CA LEU A 27 7.74 -9.65 -9.64
C LEU A 27 8.91 -8.68 -9.67
N ASN A 28 10.15 -9.16 -9.95
CA ASN A 28 11.30 -8.26 -10.04
C ASN A 28 11.09 -7.24 -11.15
N GLY A 29 11.40 -6.00 -10.83
CA GLY A 29 11.32 -4.91 -11.80
C GLY A 29 11.00 -3.59 -11.17
N GLU A 30 10.80 -2.64 -12.04
CA GLU A 30 10.41 -1.29 -11.72
C GLU A 30 8.97 -1.05 -12.17
N TYR A 31 8.20 -0.37 -11.34
CA TYR A 31 6.78 -0.12 -11.50
C TYR A 31 6.51 1.36 -11.28
N HIS A 32 5.65 1.95 -12.08
CA HIS A 32 5.01 3.21 -11.73
C HIS A 32 3.87 2.95 -10.77
N TYR A 33 3.86 3.61 -9.61
CA TYR A 33 2.77 3.47 -8.66
C TYR A 33 1.99 4.76 -8.45
N ARG A 34 0.75 4.60 -8.02
CA ARG A 34 -0.06 5.65 -7.40
C ARG A 34 -0.62 5.14 -6.07
N ILE A 35 -0.65 6.00 -5.07
CA ILE A 35 -1.19 5.71 -3.75
C ILE A 35 -2.10 6.85 -3.31
N GLY A 36 -3.18 6.52 -2.62
CA GLY A 36 -4.12 7.49 -2.07
C GLY A 36 -5.14 6.83 -1.17
N GLY A 37 -5.91 7.63 -0.45
CA GLY A 37 -6.93 7.13 0.46
C GLY A 37 -7.20 8.03 1.65
N ALA A 38 -7.69 7.43 2.73
CA ALA A 38 -7.99 8.13 3.96
C ALA A 38 -7.65 7.30 5.20
N VAL A 39 -7.37 7.98 6.29
CA VAL A 39 -7.15 7.41 7.62
C VAL A 39 -8.01 8.14 8.63
N THR A 40 -8.89 7.42 9.31
CA THR A 40 -9.63 7.95 10.46
C THR A 40 -8.76 7.81 11.70
N THR A 41 -8.60 8.89 12.41
CA THR A 41 -7.76 8.98 13.60
C THR A 41 -8.52 9.62 14.75
N GLN A 42 -7.99 9.45 15.96
CA GLN A 42 -8.54 10.03 17.18
C GLN A 42 -7.43 10.66 18.01
N THR A 43 -7.71 11.80 18.64
CA THR A 43 -6.73 12.43 19.53
C THR A 43 -6.41 11.55 20.73
N THR A 44 -5.16 11.66 21.21
CA THR A 44 -4.69 10.92 22.40
C THR A 44 -4.78 11.73 23.69
N ASP A 45 -5.34 12.95 23.62
CA ASP A 45 -5.46 13.91 24.74
C ASP A 45 -6.62 13.65 25.71
N GLY A 46 -7.33 12.53 25.52
CA GLY A 46 -8.51 12.15 26.31
C GLY A 46 -9.82 12.77 25.86
N LYS A 47 -9.81 13.72 24.91
CA LYS A 47 -11.02 14.31 24.32
C LYS A 47 -11.68 13.43 23.28
N ASN A 48 -10.91 12.45 22.76
CA ASN A 48 -11.36 11.49 21.76
C ASN A 48 -11.95 12.14 20.49
N THR A 49 -11.40 13.27 20.08
CA THR A 49 -11.84 13.95 18.85
C THR A 49 -11.36 13.18 17.64
N GLU A 50 -12.27 12.83 16.73
CA GLU A 50 -11.95 12.13 15.50
C GLU A 50 -11.58 13.10 14.39
N TYR A 51 -10.58 12.71 13.59
CA TYR A 51 -10.14 13.41 12.39
C TYR A 51 -9.97 12.45 11.24
N GLU A 52 -10.34 12.88 10.05
CA GLU A 52 -10.01 12.20 8.83
C GLU A 52 -8.77 12.86 8.19
N ILE A 53 -7.71 12.08 8.03
CA ILE A 53 -6.50 12.49 7.30
C ILE A 53 -6.61 11.93 5.89
N LEU A 54 -6.65 12.80 4.90
CA LEU A 54 -6.62 12.39 3.51
C LEU A 54 -5.18 12.13 3.08
N ILE A 55 -4.93 10.97 2.50
CA ILE A 55 -3.69 10.67 1.78
C ILE A 55 -3.90 11.14 0.34
N GLU A 56 -3.23 12.21 -0.01
CA GLU A 56 -3.32 12.76 -1.36
C GLU A 56 -2.77 11.78 -2.39
N TYR A 57 -3.39 11.73 -3.56
CA TYR A 57 -2.88 10.93 -4.65
C TYR A 57 -1.46 11.36 -5.00
N GLN A 58 -0.53 10.46 -4.81
CA GLN A 58 0.86 10.65 -5.18
C GLN A 58 1.33 9.54 -6.08
N PHE A 59 2.28 9.88 -6.94
CA PHE A 59 2.86 9.01 -7.95
C PHE A 59 4.34 8.84 -7.68
N GLY A 60 4.88 7.73 -8.13
CA GLY A 60 6.30 7.47 -8.00
C GLY A 60 6.72 6.18 -8.65
N THR A 61 7.92 5.74 -8.30
CA THR A 61 8.51 4.51 -8.77
C THR A 61 8.61 3.51 -7.62
N MET A 62 8.15 2.30 -7.84
CA MET A 62 8.29 1.17 -6.94
C MET A 62 9.25 0.16 -7.57
N LYS A 63 10.32 -0.18 -6.86
CA LYS A 63 11.26 -1.23 -7.27
C LYS A 63 11.09 -2.45 -6.39
N ILE A 64 10.90 -3.61 -7.02
CA ILE A 64 10.75 -4.90 -6.34
C ILE A 64 11.93 -5.79 -6.69
N ILE A 65 12.60 -6.33 -5.69
CA ILE A 65 13.73 -7.25 -5.82
C ILE A 65 13.44 -8.49 -4.97
N SER A 66 13.48 -9.67 -5.58
CA SER A 66 13.45 -10.93 -4.84
C SER A 66 14.81 -11.16 -4.21
N THR A 67 14.87 -11.18 -2.89
CA THR A 67 16.11 -11.35 -2.11
C THR A 67 16.35 -12.80 -1.73
N ASP A 68 15.28 -13.59 -1.57
CA ASP A 68 15.35 -15.02 -1.25
C ASP A 68 14.26 -15.78 -2.02
N SER A 69 14.70 -16.60 -2.98
CA SER A 69 13.77 -17.41 -3.78
C SER A 69 13.16 -18.59 -3.03
N LYS A 70 13.80 -19.07 -1.94
CA LYS A 70 13.27 -20.17 -1.12
C LYS A 70 12.14 -19.68 -0.21
N ASN A 71 12.39 -18.57 0.49
CA ASN A 71 11.42 -17.98 1.42
C ASN A 71 10.49 -16.97 0.73
N LYS A 72 10.66 -16.78 -0.59
CA LYS A 72 9.86 -15.83 -1.38
C LYS A 72 9.84 -14.42 -0.79
N THR A 73 10.99 -14.00 -0.25
CA THR A 73 11.15 -12.68 0.35
C THR A 73 11.42 -11.66 -0.74
N LEU A 74 10.73 -10.55 -0.65
CA LEU A 74 10.83 -9.40 -1.54
C LEU A 74 11.36 -8.19 -0.77
N TYR A 75 12.24 -7.43 -1.38
CA TYR A 75 12.58 -6.09 -0.95
C TYR A 75 11.83 -5.10 -1.84
N ILE A 76 11.06 -4.20 -1.22
CA ILE A 76 10.26 -3.19 -1.92
C ILE A 76 10.80 -1.82 -1.53
N SER A 77 11.15 -1.03 -2.55
CA SER A 77 11.56 0.36 -2.41
C SER A 77 10.60 1.24 -3.19
N MET A 78 10.02 2.24 -2.53
CA MET A 78 9.13 3.21 -3.14
C MET A 78 9.74 4.60 -3.07
N SER A 79 9.82 5.30 -4.19
CA SER A 79 10.24 6.69 -4.26
C SER A 79 9.11 7.53 -4.86
N SER A 80 8.72 8.60 -4.18
CA SER A 80 7.75 9.54 -4.72
C SER A 80 8.42 10.45 -5.75
N ALA A 81 7.73 10.73 -6.86
CA ALA A 81 8.13 11.75 -7.82
C ALA A 81 8.17 13.16 -7.20
N MET A 82 7.50 13.33 -6.06
CA MET A 82 7.42 14.58 -5.32
C MET A 82 8.31 14.48 -4.09
N LYS A 83 9.43 15.21 -4.10
CA LYS A 83 10.31 15.46 -2.94
C LYS A 83 11.14 14.30 -2.39
N GLY A 84 11.48 13.29 -3.19
CA GLY A 84 12.46 12.29 -2.76
C GLY A 84 12.09 11.55 -1.47
N THR A 85 10.80 11.34 -1.22
CA THR A 85 10.34 10.50 -0.12
C THR A 85 10.63 9.05 -0.46
N PHE A 86 11.31 8.35 0.44
CA PHE A 86 11.65 6.95 0.27
C PHE A 86 10.98 6.12 1.35
N SER A 87 10.40 5.01 0.92
CA SER A 87 9.92 3.97 1.82
C SER A 87 10.54 2.64 1.40
N ASN A 88 11.16 1.96 2.34
CA ASN A 88 11.81 0.67 2.10
C ASN A 88 11.30 -0.34 3.11
N PHE A 89 10.86 -1.49 2.62
CA PHE A 89 10.37 -2.55 3.49
C PHE A 89 10.53 -3.93 2.83
N THR A 90 10.38 -4.97 3.64
CA THR A 90 10.38 -6.35 3.17
C THR A 90 8.95 -6.89 3.11
N ALA A 91 8.70 -7.76 2.14
CA ALA A 91 7.45 -8.45 1.94
C ALA A 91 7.69 -9.93 1.68
N THR A 92 6.65 -10.74 1.83
CA THR A 92 6.66 -12.15 1.43
C THR A 92 5.65 -12.36 0.31
N GLU A 93 5.99 -13.22 -0.66
CA GLU A 93 5.05 -13.63 -1.71
C GLU A 93 4.69 -15.10 -1.49
N LYS A 94 3.39 -15.38 -1.44
CA LYS A 94 2.87 -16.74 -1.40
C LYS A 94 1.66 -16.85 -2.31
N ASP A 95 1.74 -17.76 -3.28
CA ASP A 95 0.64 -18.07 -4.21
C ASP A 95 0.07 -16.83 -4.96
N GLY A 96 0.98 -15.91 -5.34
CA GLY A 96 0.63 -14.68 -6.04
C GLY A 96 0.13 -13.54 -5.14
N VAL A 97 0.10 -13.76 -3.82
CA VAL A 97 -0.24 -12.75 -2.83
C VAL A 97 1.03 -12.23 -2.17
N ILE A 98 1.20 -10.91 -2.19
CA ILE A 98 2.29 -10.21 -1.53
C ILE A 98 1.78 -9.68 -0.21
N THR A 99 2.47 -9.98 0.88
CA THR A 99 2.10 -9.50 2.22
C THR A 99 3.28 -8.86 2.92
N PHE A 100 3.00 -7.80 3.66
CA PHE A 100 3.96 -7.17 4.55
C PHE A 100 3.28 -6.63 5.79
N LYS A 101 4.04 -6.46 6.86
CA LYS A 101 3.59 -5.91 8.13
C LYS A 101 4.55 -4.86 8.63
N ASP A 102 4.03 -3.93 9.40
CA ASP A 102 4.82 -2.87 10.07
C ASP A 102 5.70 -2.07 9.10
N ALA A 103 5.25 -1.91 7.86
CA ALA A 103 5.97 -1.10 6.89
C ALA A 103 5.76 0.39 7.17
N GLU A 104 6.84 1.15 7.30
CA GLU A 104 6.77 2.60 7.37
C GLU A 104 6.75 3.17 5.95
N ILE A 105 5.66 3.83 5.61
CA ILE A 105 5.54 4.56 4.34
C ILE A 105 5.44 6.05 4.60
N GLN A 106 6.03 6.84 3.70
CA GLN A 106 5.96 8.29 3.76
C GLN A 106 5.00 8.78 2.68
N VAL A 107 3.96 9.50 3.09
CA VAL A 107 2.87 9.96 2.22
C VAL A 107 2.58 11.44 2.41
N SER A 108 2.10 12.07 1.35
CA SER A 108 1.55 13.43 1.45
C SER A 108 0.16 13.36 2.05
N THR A 109 -0.09 14.17 3.07
CA THR A 109 -1.35 14.17 3.81
C THR A 109 -1.98 15.56 3.81
N ARG A 110 -3.31 15.58 3.83
CA ARG A 110 -4.12 16.77 4.03
C ARG A 110 -4.99 16.60 5.27
N LEU A 111 -4.95 17.58 6.15
CA LEU A 111 -5.80 17.63 7.34
C LEU A 111 -7.15 18.28 7.05
N PRO A 112 -8.20 18.00 7.85
CA PRO A 112 -9.48 18.69 7.76
C PRO A 112 -9.33 20.20 7.87
N GLY A 113 -9.98 20.93 6.98
CA GLY A 113 -9.93 22.42 6.97
C GLY A 113 -8.79 23.00 6.10
N GLU A 114 -7.82 22.22 5.65
CA GLU A 114 -6.86 22.67 4.66
C GLU A 114 -7.55 22.74 3.29
N THR A 115 -7.64 23.96 2.74
CA THR A 115 -8.19 24.16 1.40
C THR A 115 -7.20 23.68 0.33
N SER A 116 -7.72 22.96 -0.67
CA SER A 116 -6.92 22.58 -1.85
C SER A 116 -6.62 23.83 -2.70
N SER A 117 -5.54 24.49 -2.41
CA SER A 117 -5.08 25.64 -3.20
C SER A 117 -4.34 25.25 -4.49
N GLY A 118 -4.73 24.14 -5.12
CA GLY A 118 -4.09 23.68 -6.39
C GLY A 118 -2.63 23.24 -6.27
N THR A 119 -1.99 23.48 -5.15
CA THR A 119 -0.67 22.98 -4.79
C THR A 119 -0.83 21.82 -3.83
N MET A 120 -0.19 20.68 -4.12
CA MET A 120 -0.19 19.54 -3.22
C MET A 120 0.29 19.97 -1.82
N SER A 121 -0.32 19.38 -0.79
CA SER A 121 0.04 19.63 0.61
C SER A 121 1.55 19.50 0.81
N LYS A 122 2.12 20.45 1.54
CA LYS A 122 3.53 20.41 1.94
C LYS A 122 3.79 19.42 3.06
N ASN A 123 2.74 18.87 3.65
CA ASN A 123 2.83 17.96 4.79
C ASN A 123 3.13 16.55 4.33
N THR A 124 4.27 16.04 4.77
CA THR A 124 4.67 14.66 4.55
C THR A 124 4.62 13.94 5.90
N THR A 125 3.88 12.86 5.95
CA THR A 125 3.65 12.10 7.19
C THR A 125 4.13 10.67 7.02
N LYS A 126 4.74 10.13 8.05
CA LYS A 126 5.10 8.72 8.15
C LYS A 126 3.94 7.94 8.74
N ILE A 127 3.54 6.88 8.08
CA ILE A 127 2.44 6.03 8.50
C ILE A 127 2.92 4.59 8.54
N CYS A 128 2.65 3.89 9.65
CA CYS A 128 2.88 2.46 9.74
C CYS A 128 1.69 1.71 9.11
N VAL A 129 1.96 0.81 8.18
CA VAL A 129 0.93 0.05 7.47
C VAL A 129 1.23 -1.45 7.40
N ASP A 130 0.18 -2.24 7.41
CA ASP A 130 0.18 -3.60 6.90
C ASP A 130 -0.36 -3.58 5.47
N GLY A 131 0.11 -4.48 4.62
CA GLY A 131 -0.34 -4.52 3.24
C GLY A 131 -0.57 -5.91 2.70
N VAL A 132 -1.57 -6.01 1.84
CA VAL A 132 -1.87 -7.20 1.05
C VAL A 132 -1.98 -6.79 -0.40
N GLY A 133 -1.11 -7.34 -1.24
CA GLY A 133 -1.07 -7.07 -2.67
C GLY A 133 -1.37 -8.31 -3.50
N LYS A 134 -1.98 -8.09 -4.67
CA LYS A 134 -2.22 -9.13 -5.67
C LYS A 134 -1.75 -8.65 -7.03
N ARG A 135 -1.26 -9.59 -7.82
CA ARG A 135 -0.84 -9.32 -9.19
C ARG A 135 -1.94 -9.66 -10.18
N TYR A 136 -2.15 -8.76 -11.14
CA TYR A 136 -3.05 -8.92 -12.28
C TYR A 136 -2.29 -8.56 -13.57
N GLY A 137 -1.74 -9.56 -14.25
CA GLY A 137 -0.87 -9.30 -15.41
C GLY A 137 0.39 -8.53 -15.01
N ASP A 138 0.56 -7.33 -15.52
CA ASP A 138 1.66 -6.42 -15.21
C ASP A 138 1.31 -5.38 -14.13
N GLU A 139 0.13 -5.49 -13.56
CA GLU A 139 -0.34 -4.63 -12.48
C GLU A 139 -0.24 -5.30 -11.12
N LEU A 140 0.00 -4.50 -10.09
CA LEU A 140 -0.06 -4.86 -8.68
C LEU A 140 -1.06 -3.96 -7.98
N LEU A 141 -1.98 -4.56 -7.26
CA LEU A 141 -2.98 -3.84 -6.47
C LEU A 141 -2.77 -4.18 -5.00
N PHE A 142 -2.51 -3.15 -4.17
CA PHE A 142 -2.31 -3.29 -2.74
C PHE A 142 -3.45 -2.62 -1.98
N ASP A 143 -3.96 -3.34 -1.01
CA ASP A 143 -4.78 -2.83 0.09
C ASP A 143 -3.87 -2.60 1.29
N LEU A 144 -3.83 -1.36 1.80
CA LEU A 144 -3.00 -0.97 2.92
C LEU A 144 -3.87 -0.60 4.11
N THR A 145 -3.50 -1.12 5.27
CA THR A 145 -4.18 -0.83 6.53
C THR A 145 -3.22 -0.07 7.44
N ALA A 146 -3.52 1.20 7.70
CA ALA A 146 -2.76 2.01 8.64
C ALA A 146 -3.02 1.57 10.08
N LYS A 147 -2.02 1.74 10.93
CA LYS A 147 -2.08 1.38 12.35
C LYS A 147 -1.16 2.24 13.21
N GLY A 148 -1.35 2.14 14.52
CA GLY A 148 -0.51 2.82 15.49
C GLY A 148 -0.86 4.28 15.69
N ILE A 149 0.16 5.10 15.85
CA ILE A 149 0.06 6.54 16.09
C ILE A 149 0.67 7.27 14.90
N ILE A 150 -0.02 8.29 14.43
CA ILE A 150 0.45 9.23 13.42
C ILE A 150 0.76 10.54 14.13
N THR A 151 2.01 10.96 14.07
CA THR A 151 2.41 12.28 14.55
C THR A 151 2.32 13.28 13.40
N THR A 152 1.49 14.30 13.56
CA THR A 152 1.28 15.31 12.54
C THR A 152 1.30 16.72 13.12
N LYS A 153 1.50 17.71 12.25
CA LYS A 153 1.35 19.12 12.60
C LYS A 153 -0.06 19.57 12.25
N TYR A 154 -0.72 20.14 13.22
CA TYR A 154 -2.06 20.69 13.07
C TYR A 154 -2.03 22.19 13.35
N PRO A 155 -2.57 23.03 12.45
CA PRO A 155 -2.69 24.45 12.76
C PRO A 155 -3.69 24.63 13.91
N ASP A 156 -3.23 25.17 15.03
CA ASP A 156 -4.10 25.56 16.14
C ASP A 156 -4.78 26.90 15.78
N PRO A 157 -6.09 26.92 15.51
CA PRO A 157 -6.77 28.12 15.06
C PRO A 157 -6.85 29.21 16.16
N GLU A 158 -6.70 28.84 17.43
CA GLU A 158 -6.75 29.79 18.55
C GLU A 158 -5.37 30.45 18.79
N LYS A 159 -4.29 29.74 18.50
CA LYS A 159 -2.92 30.20 18.76
C LYS A 159 -2.19 30.70 17.53
N GLY A 160 -2.71 30.40 16.33
CA GLY A 160 -2.06 30.76 15.05
C GLY A 160 -0.68 30.09 14.84
N ILE A 161 -0.41 29.01 15.54
CA ILE A 161 0.83 28.22 15.45
C ILE A 161 0.53 26.78 15.14
N ASP A 162 1.46 26.10 14.48
CA ASP A 162 1.37 24.65 14.28
C ASP A 162 1.64 23.91 15.60
N VAL A 163 0.70 23.07 15.99
CA VAL A 163 0.85 22.17 17.15
C VAL A 163 1.14 20.77 16.61
N ILE A 164 2.17 20.14 17.19
CA ILE A 164 2.44 18.71 16.93
C ILE A 164 1.46 17.92 17.77
N THR A 165 0.72 17.03 17.14
CA THR A 165 -0.22 16.16 17.83
C THR A 165 -0.06 14.71 17.41
N ASP A 166 -0.28 13.82 18.36
CA ASP A 166 -0.30 12.39 18.14
C ASP A 166 -1.76 11.93 17.98
N LEU A 167 -2.01 11.26 16.89
CA LEU A 167 -3.33 10.77 16.51
C LEU A 167 -3.29 9.24 16.43
N LYS A 168 -4.14 8.58 17.20
CA LYS A 168 -4.31 7.13 17.13
C LYS A 168 -5.15 6.74 15.94
N VAL A 169 -4.66 5.82 15.12
CA VAL A 169 -5.41 5.27 13.98
C VAL A 169 -6.58 4.43 14.48
N ILE A 170 -7.78 4.71 13.95
CA ILE A 170 -9.02 3.96 14.21
C ILE A 170 -9.35 3.05 13.03
N SER A 171 -9.29 3.60 11.81
CA SER A 171 -9.53 2.86 10.57
C SER A 171 -8.79 3.50 9.40
N SER A 172 -8.70 2.78 8.29
CA SER A 172 -8.11 3.34 7.08
C SER A 172 -8.64 2.65 5.83
N SER A 173 -8.60 3.38 4.73
CA SER A 173 -8.87 2.88 3.38
C SER A 173 -7.82 3.45 2.44
N ILE A 174 -6.70 2.73 2.27
CA ILE A 174 -5.57 3.16 1.45
C ILE A 174 -5.37 2.14 0.34
N LYS A 175 -5.27 2.63 -0.88
CA LYS A 175 -5.00 1.82 -2.08
C LYS A 175 -3.69 2.25 -2.70
N CYS A 176 -2.90 1.26 -3.14
CA CYS A 176 -1.73 1.49 -3.95
C CYS A 176 -1.81 0.60 -5.19
N GLU A 177 -1.75 1.22 -6.35
CA GLU A 177 -1.76 0.55 -7.64
C GLU A 177 -0.42 0.78 -8.30
N ALA A 178 0.18 -0.27 -8.85
CA ALA A 178 1.46 -0.17 -9.53
C ALA A 178 1.43 -0.95 -10.85
N SER A 179 1.91 -0.33 -11.92
CA SER A 179 2.04 -0.94 -13.24
C SER A 179 3.52 -1.05 -13.62
N LYS A 180 3.89 -2.19 -14.20
CA LYS A 180 5.27 -2.45 -14.58
C LYS A 180 5.69 -1.51 -15.70
N ASN A 181 6.92 -0.99 -15.61
CA ASN A 181 7.53 -0.26 -16.71
C ASN A 181 7.92 -1.25 -17.81
N ASP A 182 7.53 -0.95 -19.03
CA ASP A 182 7.98 -1.65 -20.25
C ASP A 182 9.45 -1.40 -20.54
#